data_253c6aa6a7ba3e9b6292a18667048560
#
_entry.id   253c6aa6a7ba3e9b6292a18667048560
#
_cell.length_a   1.000
_cell.length_b   1.000
_cell.length_c   1.000
_cell.angle_alpha   90.00
_cell.angle_beta   90.00
_cell.angle_gamma   90.00
#
_symmetry.space_group_name_H-M   'P 1'
#
loop_
_entity.id
_entity.type
_entity.pdbx_description
1 polymer ?
#
loop_
_entity_poly.entity_id
_entity_poly.type
_entity_poly.pdbx_seq_one_letter_code
_entity_poly.pdbx_strand_id
1 'polypeptide(L)'
;HLSIRRQRQMCIRDRFLIPVGKFVAIPLAGYLVSKLGSRIMAQVSVLGYALALFAIGTAHNIYLLGVYLFCFGVFWNLCDISLNTQGIGIERLYGRTIMASFHGGWSLAACLGALIGFIMIVSGVTPFWHFTLIALLIGVTVLVSRKYLQEDVAVESPEEEKEAEKKEAPALLSFIRKPEMLLIQLGIVGLFALVVESAMFDWSGLYFESVLQVPKSLQIGFLVFMVMMTVGRFLTNSAYSVLGKQKVLQLAGFFILAGFFISAMLGGMFESMTVKVIVNSLGFMLVGLGISCMVPTIYSLVGAKSRTPVGIALTILSSISFIGSLIAPLLIGAISQAFNMKYAYIVVGLLGLCILLMTTFCKAFKNN
;
A
#
# COMPACT_ATOMS: atom_id res chain seq x y z
N HIS A 1 -29.05 10.08 -16.93
CA HIS A 1 -28.56 8.74 -16.45
C HIS A 1 -27.45 8.16 -17.30
N LEU A 2 -27.45 8.28 -18.64
CA LEU A 2 -26.39 7.77 -19.54
C LEU A 2 -25.06 8.55 -19.39
N SER A 3 -25.10 9.87 -19.17
CA SER A 3 -23.90 10.70 -19.02
C SER A 3 -23.17 10.38 -17.69
N ILE A 4 -23.91 10.16 -16.62
CA ILE A 4 -23.37 9.79 -15.32
C ILE A 4 -22.75 8.38 -15.33
N ARG A 5 -23.35 7.42 -16.05
CA ARG A 5 -22.75 6.10 -16.27
C ARG A 5 -21.46 6.16 -17.09
N ARG A 6 -21.42 6.95 -18.18
CA ARG A 6 -20.19 7.18 -18.98
C ARG A 6 -19.10 7.85 -18.16
N GLN A 7 -19.45 8.85 -17.37
CA GLN A 7 -18.51 9.56 -16.49
C GLN A 7 -17.95 8.66 -15.38
N ARG A 8 -18.78 7.79 -14.77
CA ARG A 8 -18.32 6.77 -13.80
C ARG A 8 -17.43 5.72 -14.46
N GLN A 9 -17.75 5.25 -15.67
CA GLN A 9 -16.91 4.28 -16.40
C GLN A 9 -15.56 4.88 -16.83
N MET A 10 -15.51 6.14 -17.22
CA MET A 10 -14.26 6.85 -17.50
C MET A 10 -13.39 6.98 -16.26
N CYS A 11 -13.93 7.41 -15.13
CA CYS A 11 -13.17 7.51 -13.88
C CYS A 11 -12.59 6.19 -13.37
N ILE A 12 -13.32 5.07 -13.54
CA ILE A 12 -12.84 3.72 -13.17
C ILE A 12 -11.71 3.30 -14.10
N ARG A 13 -11.86 3.53 -15.40
CA ARG A 13 -10.88 3.16 -16.43
C ARG A 13 -9.54 3.89 -16.27
N ASP A 14 -9.58 5.17 -15.91
CA ASP A 14 -8.38 5.98 -15.72
C ASP A 14 -7.64 5.60 -14.44
N ARG A 15 -8.37 5.37 -13.34
CA ARG A 15 -7.77 4.92 -12.08
C ARG A 15 -7.09 3.55 -12.19
N PHE A 16 -7.52 2.71 -13.13
CA PHE A 16 -6.93 1.39 -13.35
C PHE A 16 -5.51 1.45 -13.95
N LEU A 17 -5.14 2.55 -14.61
CA LEU A 17 -3.81 2.71 -15.23
C LEU A 17 -2.68 2.82 -14.19
N ILE A 18 -2.93 3.38 -13.02
CA ILE A 18 -1.94 3.43 -11.94
C ILE A 18 -1.58 2.02 -11.43
N PRO A 19 -2.52 1.16 -11.02
CA PRO A 19 -2.24 -0.24 -10.68
C PRO A 19 -1.54 -1.03 -11.79
N VAL A 20 -1.93 -0.82 -13.05
CA VAL A 20 -1.28 -1.46 -14.20
C VAL A 20 0.18 -1.01 -14.32
N GLY A 21 0.45 0.28 -14.21
CA GLY A 21 1.82 0.82 -14.20
C GLY A 21 2.66 0.24 -13.06
N LYS A 22 2.10 0.15 -11.85
CA LYS A 22 2.76 -0.51 -10.71
C LYS A 22 3.11 -1.95 -11.02
N PHE A 23 2.15 -2.72 -11.54
CA PHE A 23 2.33 -4.15 -11.80
C PHE A 23 3.39 -4.40 -12.88
N VAL A 24 3.36 -3.66 -13.97
CA VAL A 24 4.34 -3.75 -15.06
C VAL A 24 5.74 -3.39 -14.57
N ALA A 25 5.86 -2.46 -13.64
CA ALA A 25 7.16 -2.02 -13.09
C ALA A 25 7.78 -3.00 -12.09
N ILE A 26 7.04 -3.97 -11.52
CA ILE A 26 7.55 -4.85 -10.46
C ILE A 26 8.84 -5.58 -10.87
N PRO A 27 8.90 -6.33 -11.99
CA PRO A 27 10.12 -7.04 -12.37
C PRO A 27 11.28 -6.07 -12.68
N LEU A 28 10.96 -4.91 -13.27
CA LEU A 28 11.96 -3.88 -13.56
C LEU A 28 12.53 -3.28 -12.28
N ALA A 29 11.71 -3.04 -11.27
CA ALA A 29 12.12 -2.46 -10.00
C ALA A 29 13.11 -3.37 -9.25
N GLY A 30 12.82 -4.66 -9.14
CA GLY A 30 13.72 -5.62 -8.50
C GLY A 30 15.07 -5.71 -9.22
N TYR A 31 15.05 -5.78 -10.56
CA TYR A 31 16.27 -5.80 -11.37
C TYR A 31 17.11 -4.52 -11.21
N LEU A 32 16.46 -3.36 -11.32
CA LEU A 32 17.18 -2.08 -11.24
C LEU A 32 17.72 -1.82 -9.83
N VAL A 33 16.98 -2.17 -8.78
CA VAL A 33 17.46 -2.03 -7.40
C VAL A 33 18.64 -2.96 -7.12
N SER A 34 18.63 -4.19 -7.64
CA SER A 34 19.77 -5.12 -7.52
C SER A 34 20.98 -4.63 -8.27
N LYS A 35 20.81 -4.06 -9.48
CA LYS A 35 21.91 -3.65 -10.36
C LYS A 35 22.49 -2.28 -10.01
N LEU A 36 21.65 -1.28 -9.77
CA LEU A 36 22.07 0.12 -9.58
C LEU A 36 22.14 0.52 -8.10
N GLY A 37 21.68 -0.38 -7.21
CA GLY A 37 21.58 -0.13 -5.79
C GLY A 37 20.32 0.64 -5.40
N SER A 38 19.92 0.44 -4.15
CA SER A 38 18.72 1.04 -3.59
C SER A 38 18.84 2.56 -3.39
N ARG A 39 20.04 3.06 -3.11
CA ARG A 39 20.35 4.49 -2.94
C ARG A 39 20.10 5.30 -4.21
N ILE A 40 20.64 4.85 -5.34
CA ILE A 40 20.47 5.55 -6.64
C ILE A 40 19.00 5.42 -7.08
N MET A 41 18.44 4.21 -6.98
CA MET A 41 17.09 3.97 -7.43
C MET A 41 16.06 4.73 -6.60
N ALA A 42 16.25 4.92 -5.30
CA ALA A 42 15.38 5.77 -4.48
C ALA A 42 15.35 7.22 -5.00
N GLN A 43 16.50 7.80 -5.31
CA GLN A 43 16.58 9.17 -5.82
C GLN A 43 15.93 9.31 -7.20
N VAL A 44 16.28 8.43 -8.14
CA VAL A 44 15.77 8.46 -9.52
C VAL A 44 14.26 8.24 -9.55
N SER A 45 13.77 7.27 -8.78
CA SER A 45 12.34 6.94 -8.77
C SER A 45 11.49 8.03 -8.11
N VAL A 46 11.95 8.66 -7.02
CA VAL A 46 11.23 9.76 -6.36
C VAL A 46 11.18 10.99 -7.26
N LEU A 47 12.27 11.32 -7.98
CA LEU A 47 12.26 12.41 -8.95
C LEU A 47 11.35 12.10 -10.15
N GLY A 48 11.39 10.87 -10.68
CA GLY A 48 10.49 10.44 -11.74
C GLY A 48 9.01 10.49 -11.31
N TYR A 49 8.74 10.13 -10.07
CA TYR A 49 7.41 10.22 -9.46
C TYR A 49 6.92 11.68 -9.37
N ALA A 50 7.79 12.61 -8.94
CA ALA A 50 7.49 14.03 -8.90
C ALA A 50 7.24 14.62 -10.30
N LEU A 51 8.05 14.23 -11.30
CA LEU A 51 7.85 14.63 -12.69
C LEU A 51 6.55 14.10 -13.27
N ALA A 52 6.18 12.85 -12.98
CA ALA A 52 4.90 12.29 -13.39
C ALA A 52 3.72 13.02 -12.74
N LEU A 53 3.83 13.41 -11.47
CA LEU A 53 2.84 14.23 -10.78
C LEU A 53 2.66 15.60 -11.46
N PHE A 54 3.77 16.28 -11.75
CA PHE A 54 3.75 17.53 -12.50
C PHE A 54 3.08 17.37 -13.88
N ALA A 55 3.44 16.30 -14.61
CA ALA A 55 2.88 16.00 -15.93
C ALA A 55 1.35 15.78 -15.87
N ILE A 56 0.83 15.11 -14.82
CA ILE A 56 -0.62 14.97 -14.60
C ILE A 56 -1.30 16.35 -14.55
N GLY A 57 -0.66 17.34 -13.90
CA GLY A 57 -1.18 18.72 -13.83
C GLY A 57 -1.22 19.45 -15.18
N THR A 58 -0.45 19.01 -16.18
CA THR A 58 -0.43 19.58 -17.55
C THR A 58 -1.34 18.85 -18.53
N ALA A 59 -1.98 17.76 -18.13
CA ALA A 59 -2.77 16.94 -19.04
C ALA A 59 -3.99 17.69 -19.57
N HIS A 60 -4.06 17.87 -20.89
CA HIS A 60 -5.14 18.58 -21.59
C HIS A 60 -6.10 17.64 -22.35
N ASN A 61 -5.81 16.34 -22.38
CA ASN A 61 -6.71 15.33 -22.92
C ASN A 61 -6.59 14.01 -22.15
N ILE A 62 -7.60 13.13 -22.31
CA ILE A 62 -7.72 11.88 -21.57
C ILE A 62 -6.62 10.85 -21.88
N TYR A 63 -6.12 10.84 -23.11
CA TYR A 63 -5.07 9.89 -23.52
C TYR A 63 -3.73 10.26 -22.84
N LEU A 64 -3.42 11.56 -22.85
CA LEU A 64 -2.21 12.09 -22.22
C LEU A 64 -2.27 11.89 -20.68
N LEU A 65 -3.43 12.15 -20.08
CA LEU A 65 -3.68 11.86 -18.67
C LEU A 65 -3.44 10.37 -18.37
N GLY A 66 -3.94 9.48 -19.22
CA GLY A 66 -3.75 8.04 -19.07
C GLY A 66 -2.27 7.63 -19.10
N VAL A 67 -1.48 8.17 -20.02
CA VAL A 67 -0.03 7.92 -20.09
C VAL A 67 0.67 8.41 -18.83
N TYR A 68 0.32 9.61 -18.35
CA TYR A 68 0.94 10.16 -17.14
C TYR A 68 0.57 9.38 -15.87
N LEU A 69 -0.67 8.90 -15.76
CA LEU A 69 -1.11 8.02 -14.66
C LEU A 69 -0.39 6.67 -14.69
N PHE A 70 -0.18 6.11 -15.88
CA PHE A 70 0.61 4.89 -16.03
C PHE A 70 2.07 5.12 -15.58
N CYS A 71 2.72 6.17 -16.06
CA CYS A 71 4.08 6.54 -15.65
C CYS A 71 4.17 6.78 -14.14
N PHE A 72 3.18 7.47 -13.56
CA PHE A 72 3.07 7.69 -12.12
C PHE A 72 3.04 6.36 -11.36
N GLY A 73 2.27 5.38 -11.85
CA GLY A 73 2.24 4.01 -11.29
C GLY A 73 3.59 3.31 -11.38
N VAL A 74 4.30 3.43 -12.52
CA VAL A 74 5.64 2.86 -12.71
C VAL A 74 6.63 3.42 -11.68
N PHE A 75 6.74 4.74 -11.60
CA PHE A 75 7.66 5.39 -10.66
C PHE A 75 7.26 5.17 -9.19
N TRP A 76 5.96 5.06 -8.90
CA TRP A 76 5.50 4.67 -7.56
C TRP A 76 6.09 3.32 -7.15
N ASN A 77 6.00 2.29 -8.00
CA ASN A 77 6.50 0.96 -7.66
C ASN A 77 8.03 0.94 -7.52
N LEU A 78 8.76 1.61 -8.43
CA LEU A 78 10.22 1.77 -8.32
C LEU A 78 10.62 2.44 -7.00
N CYS A 79 9.89 3.48 -6.60
CA CYS A 79 10.07 4.18 -5.33
C CYS A 79 9.79 3.27 -4.13
N ASP A 80 8.67 2.53 -4.17
CA ASP A 80 8.26 1.62 -3.10
C ASP A 80 9.33 0.56 -2.83
N ILE A 81 9.77 -0.17 -3.85
CA ILE A 81 10.79 -1.22 -3.71
C ILE A 81 12.13 -0.64 -3.26
N SER A 82 12.59 0.48 -3.82
CA SER A 82 13.88 1.06 -3.46
C SER A 82 13.90 1.63 -2.04
N LEU A 83 12.86 2.33 -1.61
CA LEU A 83 12.76 2.88 -0.25
C LEU A 83 12.56 1.79 0.80
N ASN A 84 11.77 0.75 0.51
CA ASN A 84 11.64 -0.39 1.43
C ASN A 84 12.95 -1.19 1.53
N THR A 85 13.72 -1.31 0.44
CA THR A 85 15.07 -1.91 0.49
C THR A 85 16.01 -1.10 1.40
N GLN A 86 16.02 0.24 1.28
CA GLN A 86 16.73 1.14 2.19
C GLN A 86 16.25 0.96 3.63
N GLY A 87 14.93 0.91 3.86
CA GLY A 87 14.33 0.71 5.18
C GLY A 87 14.74 -0.60 5.84
N ILE A 88 14.78 -1.71 5.08
CA ILE A 88 15.27 -3.01 5.58
C ILE A 88 16.75 -2.96 5.91
N GLY A 89 17.57 -2.29 5.08
CA GLY A 89 18.99 -2.08 5.35
C GLY A 89 19.22 -1.33 6.67
N ILE A 90 18.49 -0.23 6.87
CA ILE A 90 18.56 0.58 8.10
C ILE A 90 18.07 -0.24 9.31
N GLU A 91 16.98 -1.03 9.18
CA GLU A 91 16.47 -1.90 10.25
C GLU A 91 17.54 -2.91 10.70
N ARG A 92 18.28 -3.49 9.75
CA ARG A 92 19.41 -4.40 10.05
C ARG A 92 20.55 -3.70 10.80
N LEU A 93 20.94 -2.51 10.37
CA LEU A 93 21.99 -1.71 11.03
C LEU A 93 21.56 -1.27 12.44
N TYR A 94 20.28 -0.93 12.61
CA TYR A 94 19.75 -0.47 13.89
C TYR A 94 19.53 -1.60 14.90
N GLY A 95 19.48 -2.86 14.43
CA GLY A 95 19.26 -4.04 15.26
C GLY A 95 17.88 -4.10 15.94
N ARG A 96 16.92 -3.26 15.52
CA ARG A 96 15.57 -3.16 16.07
C ARG A 96 14.55 -3.07 14.94
N THR A 97 13.34 -3.59 15.17
CA THR A 97 12.23 -3.49 14.24
C THR A 97 11.70 -2.06 14.17
N ILE A 98 11.98 -1.33 13.10
CA ILE A 98 11.58 0.07 12.90
C ILE A 98 10.76 0.30 11.62
N MET A 99 10.57 -0.73 10.80
CA MET A 99 9.84 -0.64 9.51
C MET A 99 8.44 -0.05 9.69
N ALA A 100 7.74 -0.39 10.77
CA ALA A 100 6.42 0.16 11.07
C ALA A 100 6.45 1.68 11.26
N SER A 101 7.53 2.26 11.82
CA SER A 101 7.67 3.71 11.97
C SER A 101 7.84 4.41 10.61
N PHE A 102 8.57 3.81 9.66
CA PHE A 102 8.67 4.35 8.29
C PHE A 102 7.30 4.37 7.61
N HIS A 103 6.53 3.30 7.72
CA HIS A 103 5.16 3.26 7.22
C HIS A 103 4.21 4.19 7.99
N GLY A 104 4.47 4.44 9.27
CA GLY A 104 3.78 5.46 10.07
C GLY A 104 4.02 6.86 9.51
N GLY A 105 5.28 7.20 9.20
CA GLY A 105 5.66 8.45 8.53
C GLY A 105 4.97 8.60 7.17
N TRP A 106 4.90 7.52 6.39
CA TRP A 106 4.15 7.51 5.12
C TRP A 106 2.66 7.84 5.32
N SER A 107 2.01 7.23 6.32
CA SER A 107 0.59 7.49 6.62
C SER A 107 0.35 8.93 7.07
N LEU A 108 1.25 9.47 7.91
CA LEU A 108 1.19 10.86 8.32
C LEU A 108 1.33 11.81 7.12
N ALA A 109 2.27 11.53 6.23
CA ALA A 109 2.45 12.27 4.99
C ALA A 109 1.21 12.20 4.09
N ALA A 110 0.52 11.05 4.02
CA ALA A 110 -0.72 10.89 3.28
C ALA A 110 -1.85 11.74 3.89
N CYS A 111 -1.98 11.79 5.22
CA CYS A 111 -2.94 12.66 5.90
C CYS A 111 -2.64 14.15 5.64
N LEU A 112 -1.37 14.56 5.73
CA LEU A 112 -0.95 15.93 5.43
C LEU A 112 -1.20 16.28 3.96
N GLY A 113 -0.92 15.36 3.04
CA GLY A 113 -1.19 15.53 1.61
C GLY A 113 -2.68 15.72 1.32
N ALA A 114 -3.54 14.94 1.97
CA ALA A 114 -4.99 15.10 1.87
C ALA A 114 -5.46 16.46 2.40
N LEU A 115 -4.91 16.92 3.53
CA LEU A 115 -5.22 18.23 4.10
C LEU A 115 -4.76 19.36 3.16
N ILE A 116 -3.53 19.28 2.64
CA ILE A 116 -3.00 20.25 1.66
C ILE A 116 -3.89 20.28 0.42
N GLY A 117 -4.25 19.11 -0.12
CA GLY A 117 -5.14 19.00 -1.28
C GLY A 117 -6.50 19.65 -1.03
N PHE A 118 -7.09 19.44 0.15
CA PHE A 118 -8.33 20.10 0.55
C PHE A 118 -8.18 21.63 0.59
N ILE A 119 -7.12 22.15 1.23
CA ILE A 119 -6.86 23.59 1.30
C ILE A 119 -6.71 24.17 -0.11
N MET A 120 -5.95 23.52 -1.00
CA MET A 120 -5.76 23.98 -2.38
C MET A 120 -7.08 24.04 -3.16
N ILE A 121 -7.97 23.05 -2.99
CA ILE A 121 -9.29 23.02 -3.62
C ILE A 121 -10.15 24.17 -3.11
N VAL A 122 -10.23 24.37 -1.80
CA VAL A 122 -11.03 25.46 -1.19
C VAL A 122 -10.49 26.83 -1.57
N SER A 123 -9.18 26.98 -1.71
CA SER A 123 -8.52 28.22 -2.14
C SER A 123 -8.60 28.45 -3.66
N GLY A 124 -9.24 27.57 -4.43
CA GLY A 124 -9.37 27.70 -5.88
C GLY A 124 -8.08 27.54 -6.67
N VAL A 125 -7.02 26.97 -6.06
CA VAL A 125 -5.75 26.71 -6.73
C VAL A 125 -5.95 25.60 -7.77
N THR A 126 -5.50 25.85 -9.00
CA THR A 126 -5.63 24.86 -10.08
C THR A 126 -4.71 23.65 -9.84
N PRO A 127 -5.06 22.44 -10.34
CA PRO A 127 -4.22 21.26 -10.21
C PRO A 127 -2.79 21.46 -10.73
N PHE A 128 -2.61 22.25 -11.79
CA PHE A 128 -1.30 22.59 -12.34
C PHE A 128 -0.38 23.23 -11.28
N TRP A 129 -0.81 24.31 -10.65
CA TRP A 129 0.00 24.99 -9.63
C TRP A 129 0.20 24.15 -8.37
N HIS A 130 -0.84 23.42 -7.95
CA HIS A 130 -0.74 22.53 -6.81
C HIS A 130 0.34 21.46 -7.05
N PHE A 131 0.27 20.72 -8.16
CA PHE A 131 1.21 19.64 -8.46
C PHE A 131 2.61 20.15 -8.76
N THR A 132 2.74 21.35 -9.36
CA THR A 132 4.04 22.01 -9.56
C THR A 132 4.71 22.30 -8.22
N LEU A 133 3.98 22.88 -7.27
CA LEU A 133 4.51 23.19 -5.94
C LEU A 133 4.98 21.91 -5.22
N ILE A 134 4.16 20.87 -5.24
CA ILE A 134 4.51 19.58 -4.61
C ILE A 134 5.72 18.94 -5.30
N ALA A 135 5.79 18.95 -6.63
CA ALA A 135 6.94 18.40 -7.36
C ALA A 135 8.24 19.13 -7.04
N LEU A 136 8.22 20.46 -6.93
CA LEU A 136 9.37 21.25 -6.51
C LEU A 136 9.79 20.92 -5.07
N LEU A 137 8.84 20.80 -4.15
CA LEU A 137 9.10 20.43 -2.76
C LEU A 137 9.76 19.05 -2.68
N ILE A 138 9.26 18.07 -3.43
CA ILE A 138 9.85 16.73 -3.53
C ILE A 138 11.28 16.83 -4.07
N GLY A 139 11.52 17.61 -5.15
CA GLY A 139 12.84 17.80 -5.73
C GLY A 139 13.85 18.35 -4.71
N VAL A 140 13.47 19.38 -3.96
CA VAL A 140 14.30 19.94 -2.89
C VAL A 140 14.55 18.90 -1.80
N THR A 141 13.53 18.16 -1.39
CA THR A 141 13.67 17.10 -0.37
C THR A 141 14.66 16.04 -0.81
N VAL A 142 14.62 15.59 -2.07
CA VAL A 142 15.59 14.60 -2.59
C VAL A 142 17.01 15.17 -2.55
N LEU A 143 17.23 16.41 -2.97
CA LEU A 143 18.53 17.05 -2.95
C LEU A 143 19.13 17.15 -1.54
N VAL A 144 18.29 17.47 -0.54
CA VAL A 144 18.71 17.56 0.87
C VAL A 144 18.95 16.18 1.47
N SER A 145 18.06 15.22 1.21
CA SER A 145 18.06 13.90 1.86
C SER A 145 19.09 12.91 1.24
N ARG A 146 19.56 13.14 0.01
CA ARG A 146 20.45 12.21 -0.71
C ARG A 146 21.69 11.76 0.07
N LYS A 147 22.23 12.63 0.92
CA LYS A 147 23.42 12.36 1.74
C LYS A 147 23.15 11.45 2.94
N TYR A 148 21.87 11.29 3.32
CA TYR A 148 21.46 10.46 4.45
C TYR A 148 21.00 9.07 4.04
N LEU A 149 20.87 8.79 2.75
CA LEU A 149 20.56 7.46 2.27
C LEU A 149 21.73 6.52 2.52
N GLN A 150 21.42 5.29 2.97
CA GLN A 150 22.41 4.26 3.18
C GLN A 150 23.18 3.97 1.88
N GLU A 151 24.48 3.85 1.97
CA GLU A 151 25.30 3.40 0.85
C GLU A 151 25.04 1.92 0.60
N ASP A 152 24.84 1.58 -0.66
CA ASP A 152 24.77 0.19 -1.06
C ASP A 152 26.15 -0.43 -0.84
N VAL A 153 26.21 -1.67 -0.35
CA VAL A 153 27.50 -2.37 -0.20
C VAL A 153 28.10 -2.50 -1.59
N ALA A 154 29.19 -1.79 -1.84
CA ALA A 154 29.87 -1.80 -3.12
C ALA A 154 30.37 -3.21 -3.43
N VAL A 155 30.09 -3.72 -4.61
CA VAL A 155 30.78 -4.88 -5.17
C VAL A 155 32.19 -4.38 -5.49
N GLU A 156 33.21 -4.92 -4.80
CA GLU A 156 34.54 -4.32 -4.70
C GLU A 156 35.40 -4.37 -5.98
N SER A 157 34.94 -5.06 -7.05
CA SER A 157 35.72 -5.07 -8.31
C SER A 157 34.86 -5.26 -9.56
N PRO A 158 35.30 -4.72 -10.75
CA PRO A 158 34.63 -4.92 -12.04
C PRO A 158 34.60 -6.39 -12.50
N GLU A 159 35.44 -7.25 -11.96
CA GLU A 159 35.49 -8.68 -12.25
C GLU A 159 34.43 -9.43 -11.38
N GLU A 160 34.29 -9.03 -10.12
CA GLU A 160 33.22 -9.53 -9.25
C GLU A 160 31.84 -9.09 -9.73
N GLU A 161 31.72 -7.87 -10.28
CA GLU A 161 30.51 -7.37 -10.91
C GLU A 161 30.09 -8.21 -12.12
N LYS A 162 31.07 -8.57 -13.00
CA LYS A 162 30.82 -9.44 -14.16
C LYS A 162 30.55 -10.90 -13.76
N GLU A 163 31.18 -11.41 -12.71
CA GLU A 163 30.91 -12.72 -12.17
C GLU A 163 29.56 -12.74 -11.43
N ALA A 164 29.20 -11.68 -10.71
CA ALA A 164 27.90 -11.49 -10.10
C ALA A 164 26.79 -11.37 -11.17
N GLU A 165 26.99 -10.56 -12.24
CA GLU A 165 26.03 -10.48 -13.37
C GLU A 165 25.82 -11.84 -14.06
N LYS A 166 26.90 -12.63 -14.27
CA LYS A 166 26.78 -13.98 -14.84
C LYS A 166 26.09 -14.98 -13.92
N LYS A 167 26.16 -14.78 -12.59
CA LYS A 167 25.50 -15.61 -11.58
C LYS A 167 24.09 -15.10 -11.23
N GLU A 168 23.84 -13.78 -11.32
CA GLU A 168 22.56 -13.18 -10.91
C GLU A 168 21.42 -13.39 -11.93
N ALA A 169 21.68 -13.29 -13.23
CA ALA A 169 20.63 -13.48 -14.24
C ALA A 169 20.02 -14.90 -14.21
N PRO A 170 20.81 -16.00 -14.21
CA PRO A 170 20.26 -17.31 -14.01
C PRO A 170 19.75 -17.56 -12.58
N ALA A 171 20.34 -16.89 -11.56
CA ALA A 171 19.88 -16.95 -10.19
C ALA A 171 18.53 -16.23 -10.03
N LEU A 172 18.37 -15.02 -10.60
CA LEU A 172 17.11 -14.30 -10.61
C LEU A 172 15.98 -15.15 -11.21
N LEU A 173 16.23 -15.78 -12.37
CA LEU A 173 15.27 -16.68 -13.01
C LEU A 173 14.97 -17.92 -12.13
N SER A 174 15.97 -18.45 -11.42
CA SER A 174 15.80 -19.58 -10.52
C SER A 174 14.96 -19.23 -9.28
N PHE A 175 15.15 -18.02 -8.71
CA PHE A 175 14.34 -17.51 -7.60
C PHE A 175 12.89 -17.25 -8.02
N ILE A 176 12.66 -16.75 -9.25
CA ILE A 176 11.31 -16.56 -9.80
C ILE A 176 10.65 -17.91 -10.13
N ARG A 177 11.41 -18.87 -10.66
CA ARG A 177 10.89 -20.21 -10.99
C ARG A 177 10.56 -21.07 -9.75
N LYS A 178 11.33 -20.92 -8.66
CA LYS A 178 11.13 -21.66 -7.41
C LYS A 178 11.25 -20.70 -6.21
N PRO A 179 10.26 -19.83 -6.01
CA PRO A 179 10.29 -18.88 -4.91
C PRO A 179 10.26 -19.61 -3.57
N GLU A 180 10.92 -19.04 -2.58
CA GLU A 180 10.83 -19.55 -1.21
C GLU A 180 9.37 -19.60 -0.76
N MET A 181 8.94 -20.71 -0.15
CA MET A 181 7.58 -20.87 0.39
C MET A 181 7.24 -19.76 1.39
N LEU A 182 8.25 -19.25 2.10
CA LEU A 182 8.14 -18.06 2.95
C LEU A 182 7.57 -16.86 2.19
N LEU A 183 8.15 -16.53 1.02
CA LEU A 183 7.74 -15.37 0.22
C LEU A 183 6.32 -15.53 -0.34
N ILE A 184 5.95 -16.76 -0.71
CA ILE A 184 4.58 -17.07 -1.15
C ILE A 184 3.59 -16.85 -0.01
N GLN A 185 3.86 -17.38 1.18
CA GLN A 185 2.97 -17.25 2.35
C GLN A 185 2.83 -15.78 2.77
N LEU A 186 3.94 -15.05 2.83
CA LEU A 186 3.93 -13.61 3.12
C LEU A 186 3.20 -12.82 2.02
N GLY A 187 3.41 -13.17 0.75
CA GLY A 187 2.76 -12.54 -0.40
C GLY A 187 1.24 -12.73 -0.40
N ILE A 188 0.75 -13.93 -0.03
CA ILE A 188 -0.71 -14.19 0.06
C ILE A 188 -1.34 -13.37 1.20
N VAL A 189 -0.68 -13.27 2.36
CA VAL A 189 -1.16 -12.40 3.44
C VAL A 189 -1.13 -10.93 3.00
N GLY A 190 -0.09 -10.52 2.27
CA GLY A 190 0.01 -9.20 1.65
C GLY A 190 -1.10 -8.95 0.63
N LEU A 191 -1.46 -9.96 -0.19
CA LEU A 191 -2.58 -9.87 -1.13
C LEU A 191 -3.90 -9.59 -0.39
N PHE A 192 -4.21 -10.35 0.65
CA PHE A 192 -5.42 -10.13 1.45
C PHE A 192 -5.41 -8.75 2.11
N ALA A 193 -4.27 -8.33 2.65
CA ALA A 193 -4.11 -7.01 3.25
C ALA A 193 -4.37 -5.90 2.23
N LEU A 194 -3.83 -6.00 0.99
CA LEU A 194 -4.03 -5.00 -0.04
C LEU A 194 -5.47 -4.97 -0.59
N VAL A 195 -6.19 -6.11 -0.61
CA VAL A 195 -7.63 -6.11 -0.91
C VAL A 195 -8.40 -5.32 0.15
N VAL A 196 -8.12 -5.57 1.42
CA VAL A 196 -8.75 -4.86 2.56
C VAL A 196 -8.42 -3.37 2.52
N GLU A 197 -7.15 -3.02 2.31
CA GLU A 197 -6.71 -1.62 2.22
C GLU A 197 -7.39 -0.89 1.06
N SER A 198 -7.41 -1.48 -0.14
CA SER A 198 -8.10 -0.93 -1.31
C SER A 198 -9.61 -0.78 -1.08
N ALA A 199 -10.24 -1.73 -0.39
CA ALA A 199 -11.65 -1.64 -0.03
C ALA A 199 -11.94 -0.39 0.81
N MET A 200 -11.05 -0.08 1.76
CA MET A 200 -11.22 1.09 2.61
C MET A 200 -10.89 2.39 1.88
N PHE A 201 -9.84 2.41 1.05
CA PHE A 201 -9.43 3.60 0.30
C PHE A 201 -10.48 4.02 -0.74
N ASP A 202 -10.97 3.06 -1.52
CA ASP A 202 -11.79 3.35 -2.70
C ASP A 202 -13.29 3.34 -2.41
N TRP A 203 -13.75 2.58 -1.40
CA TRP A 203 -15.16 2.27 -1.24
C TRP A 203 -15.75 2.71 0.11
N SER A 204 -14.95 3.16 1.07
CA SER A 204 -15.47 3.57 2.38
C SER A 204 -16.44 4.75 2.32
N GLY A 205 -16.15 5.75 1.46
CA GLY A 205 -17.06 6.86 1.22
C GLY A 205 -18.37 6.41 0.58
N LEU A 206 -18.30 5.55 -0.43
CA LEU A 206 -19.48 5.00 -1.10
C LEU A 206 -20.32 4.11 -0.17
N TYR A 207 -19.69 3.42 0.79
CA TYR A 207 -20.40 2.66 1.83
C TYR A 207 -21.25 3.59 2.71
N PHE A 208 -20.70 4.69 3.18
CA PHE A 208 -21.41 5.69 3.97
C PHE A 208 -22.55 6.35 3.17
N GLU A 209 -22.36 6.59 1.89
CA GLU A 209 -23.37 7.16 1.00
C GLU A 209 -24.49 6.16 0.69
N SER A 210 -24.14 4.95 0.21
CA SER A 210 -25.11 4.02 -0.37
C SER A 210 -25.78 3.10 0.65
N VAL A 211 -25.07 2.71 1.73
CA VAL A 211 -25.59 1.79 2.75
C VAL A 211 -26.15 2.53 3.94
N LEU A 212 -25.42 3.53 4.45
CA LEU A 212 -25.85 4.29 5.63
C LEU A 212 -26.75 5.48 5.28
N GLN A 213 -26.72 5.92 4.01
CA GLN A 213 -27.47 7.06 3.49
C GLN A 213 -27.24 8.36 4.28
N VAL A 214 -25.99 8.56 4.72
CA VAL A 214 -25.59 9.75 5.48
C VAL A 214 -25.23 10.93 4.57
N PRO A 215 -25.47 12.18 5.01
CA PRO A 215 -25.03 13.38 4.29
C PRO A 215 -23.52 13.38 4.04
N LYS A 216 -23.07 14.09 2.98
CA LYS A 216 -21.65 14.18 2.62
C LYS A 216 -20.75 14.66 3.77
N SER A 217 -21.25 15.56 4.62
CA SER A 217 -20.53 16.06 5.79
C SER A 217 -20.23 15.00 6.87
N LEU A 218 -20.94 13.90 6.86
CA LEU A 218 -20.79 12.78 7.80
C LEU A 218 -20.13 11.54 7.19
N GLN A 219 -19.65 11.62 5.94
CA GLN A 219 -18.93 10.54 5.26
C GLN A 219 -17.48 10.46 5.75
N ILE A 220 -17.29 10.30 7.05
CA ILE A 220 -15.99 10.30 7.73
C ILE A 220 -15.29 8.93 7.74
N GLY A 221 -15.87 7.92 7.10
CA GLY A 221 -15.38 6.54 7.14
C GLY A 221 -13.91 6.39 6.75
N PHE A 222 -13.51 7.02 5.65
CA PHE A 222 -12.11 7.03 5.21
C PHE A 222 -11.20 7.71 6.23
N LEU A 223 -11.62 8.84 6.77
CA LEU A 223 -10.82 9.61 7.72
C LEU A 223 -10.54 8.81 8.99
N VAL A 224 -11.57 8.20 9.60
CA VAL A 224 -11.39 7.43 10.84
C VAL A 224 -10.52 6.18 10.62
N PHE A 225 -10.67 5.52 9.46
CA PHE A 225 -9.81 4.43 9.05
C PHE A 225 -8.34 4.90 8.96
N MET A 226 -8.07 5.98 8.23
CA MET A 226 -6.72 6.51 8.03
C MET A 226 -6.05 6.95 9.33
N VAL A 227 -6.79 7.63 10.21
CA VAL A 227 -6.30 8.05 11.52
C VAL A 227 -5.87 6.83 12.33
N MET A 228 -6.74 5.81 12.43
CA MET A 228 -6.43 4.62 13.20
C MET A 228 -5.34 3.74 12.57
N MET A 229 -5.25 3.70 11.25
CA MET A 229 -4.14 3.06 10.56
C MET A 229 -2.81 3.77 10.88
N THR A 230 -2.80 5.09 10.89
CA THR A 230 -1.60 5.88 11.26
C THR A 230 -1.19 5.63 12.70
N VAL A 231 -2.12 5.74 13.64
CA VAL A 231 -1.90 5.45 15.07
C VAL A 231 -1.38 4.03 15.26
N GLY A 232 -2.04 3.05 14.64
CA GLY A 232 -1.64 1.66 14.71
C GLY A 232 -0.22 1.40 14.20
N ARG A 233 0.22 2.06 13.13
CA ARG A 233 1.60 1.95 12.61
C ARG A 233 2.65 2.40 13.62
N PHE A 234 2.42 3.48 14.34
CA PHE A 234 3.33 3.93 15.40
C PHE A 234 3.30 3.02 16.64
N LEU A 235 2.15 2.44 16.96
CA LEU A 235 2.01 1.50 18.08
C LEU A 235 2.55 0.10 17.77
N THR A 236 2.69 -0.27 16.51
CA THR A 236 3.06 -1.62 16.06
C THR A 236 4.40 -2.09 16.65
N ASN A 237 5.42 -1.24 16.68
CA ASN A 237 6.73 -1.62 17.22
C ASN A 237 6.67 -1.93 18.72
N SER A 238 5.89 -1.16 19.48
CA SER A 238 5.65 -1.42 20.92
C SER A 238 4.82 -2.70 21.10
N ALA A 239 3.85 -2.96 20.23
CA ALA A 239 3.08 -4.19 20.25
C ALA A 239 3.95 -5.43 19.98
N TYR A 240 4.96 -5.33 19.09
CA TYR A 240 5.90 -6.42 18.86
C TYR A 240 6.73 -6.78 20.09
N SER A 241 7.17 -5.79 20.87
CA SER A 241 7.98 -6.04 22.06
C SER A 241 7.19 -6.76 23.17
N VAL A 242 5.87 -6.54 23.23
CA VAL A 242 5.01 -7.13 24.26
C VAL A 242 4.40 -8.47 23.82
N LEU A 243 3.90 -8.54 22.58
CA LEU A 243 3.11 -9.67 22.10
C LEU A 243 3.87 -10.57 21.13
N GLY A 244 4.93 -10.06 20.50
CA GLY A 244 5.61 -10.71 19.38
C GLY A 244 4.85 -10.54 18.04
N LYS A 245 5.59 -10.65 16.93
CA LYS A 245 5.06 -10.39 15.58
C LYS A 245 3.87 -11.29 15.22
N GLN A 246 3.92 -12.57 15.58
CA GLN A 246 2.84 -13.52 15.26
C GLN A 246 1.51 -13.13 15.90
N LYS A 247 1.50 -12.86 17.21
CA LYS A 247 0.26 -12.47 17.91
C LYS A 247 -0.30 -11.13 17.41
N VAL A 248 0.58 -10.18 17.08
CA VAL A 248 0.16 -8.91 16.49
C VAL A 248 -0.54 -9.12 15.16
N LEU A 249 -0.03 -9.98 14.28
CA LEU A 249 -0.70 -10.33 13.02
C LEU A 249 -2.02 -11.09 13.23
N GLN A 250 -2.10 -11.96 14.24
CA GLN A 250 -3.35 -12.65 14.59
C GLN A 250 -4.42 -11.66 15.06
N LEU A 251 -4.05 -10.75 15.95
CA LEU A 251 -4.94 -9.68 16.41
C LEU A 251 -5.37 -8.77 15.25
N ALA A 252 -4.47 -8.49 14.34
CA ALA A 252 -4.77 -7.70 13.15
C ALA A 252 -5.81 -8.37 12.26
N GLY A 253 -5.67 -9.67 11.98
CA GLY A 253 -6.70 -10.44 11.26
C GLY A 253 -8.04 -10.44 11.97
N PHE A 254 -8.04 -10.58 13.29
CA PHE A 254 -9.26 -10.48 14.11
C PHE A 254 -9.89 -9.08 14.05
N PHE A 255 -9.11 -8.00 14.13
CA PHE A 255 -9.64 -6.63 14.04
C PHE A 255 -10.23 -6.33 12.67
N ILE A 256 -9.61 -6.81 11.58
CA ILE A 256 -10.17 -6.69 10.23
C ILE A 256 -11.52 -7.40 10.16
N LEU A 257 -11.58 -8.66 10.59
CA LEU A 257 -12.82 -9.45 10.61
C LEU A 257 -13.92 -8.75 11.42
N ALA A 258 -13.63 -8.42 12.69
CA ALA A 258 -14.58 -7.80 13.60
C ALA A 258 -15.05 -6.43 13.09
N GLY A 259 -14.13 -5.61 12.57
CA GLY A 259 -14.46 -4.28 12.08
C GLY A 259 -15.43 -4.29 10.89
N PHE A 260 -15.20 -5.15 9.91
CA PHE A 260 -16.12 -5.28 8.79
C PHE A 260 -17.46 -5.90 9.20
N PHE A 261 -17.46 -6.88 10.12
CA PHE A 261 -18.71 -7.47 10.62
C PHE A 261 -19.51 -6.47 11.43
N ILE A 262 -18.90 -5.69 12.31
CA ILE A 262 -19.57 -4.61 13.04
C ILE A 262 -20.21 -3.64 12.06
N SER A 263 -19.47 -3.16 11.07
CA SER A 263 -20.01 -2.24 10.07
C SER A 263 -21.13 -2.85 9.25
N ALA A 264 -20.93 -4.06 8.71
CA ALA A 264 -21.88 -4.68 7.81
C ALA A 264 -23.12 -5.23 8.51
N MET A 265 -23.00 -5.77 9.72
CA MET A 265 -24.12 -6.39 10.43
C MET A 265 -24.82 -5.41 11.37
N LEU A 266 -24.05 -4.70 12.21
CA LEU A 266 -24.64 -3.83 13.23
C LEU A 266 -24.92 -2.42 12.70
N GLY A 267 -24.08 -1.91 11.81
CA GLY A 267 -24.15 -0.52 11.35
C GLY A 267 -25.47 -0.12 10.70
N GLY A 268 -26.20 -1.06 10.10
CA GLY A 268 -27.51 -0.82 9.49
C GLY A 268 -28.71 -1.10 10.39
N MET A 269 -28.50 -1.62 11.61
CA MET A 269 -29.62 -2.04 12.50
C MET A 269 -30.24 -0.88 13.28
N PHE A 270 -29.57 0.25 13.38
CA PHE A 270 -30.02 1.39 14.17
C PHE A 270 -30.82 2.36 13.31
N GLU A 271 -31.84 3.00 13.88
CA GLU A 271 -32.61 4.05 13.21
C GLU A 271 -31.89 5.40 13.28
N SER A 272 -31.29 5.69 14.43
CA SER A 272 -30.54 6.95 14.63
C SER A 272 -29.33 7.07 13.72
N MET A 273 -29.29 8.11 12.91
CA MET A 273 -28.18 8.41 12.01
C MET A 273 -26.84 8.56 12.77
N THR A 274 -26.86 9.20 13.92
CA THR A 274 -25.69 9.38 14.77
C THR A 274 -25.12 8.03 15.21
N VAL A 275 -25.99 7.11 15.66
CA VAL A 275 -25.57 5.76 16.09
C VAL A 275 -25.01 4.97 14.91
N LYS A 276 -25.65 5.04 13.73
CA LYS A 276 -25.14 4.42 12.50
C LYS A 276 -23.71 4.88 12.19
N VAL A 277 -23.46 6.19 12.22
CA VAL A 277 -22.14 6.77 11.95
C VAL A 277 -21.11 6.31 12.99
N ILE A 278 -21.46 6.34 14.28
CA ILE A 278 -20.54 5.92 15.35
C ILE A 278 -20.19 4.45 15.21
N VAL A 279 -21.16 3.56 15.07
CA VAL A 279 -20.94 2.10 14.99
C VAL A 279 -20.08 1.75 13.77
N ASN A 280 -20.37 2.34 12.61
CA ASN A 280 -19.58 2.09 11.41
C ASN A 280 -18.18 2.69 11.51
N SER A 281 -18.03 3.87 12.12
CA SER A 281 -16.72 4.48 12.38
C SER A 281 -15.88 3.60 13.31
N LEU A 282 -16.44 3.05 14.38
CA LEU A 282 -15.74 2.10 15.26
C LEU A 282 -15.30 0.84 14.50
N GLY A 283 -16.15 0.29 13.63
CA GLY A 283 -15.78 -0.81 12.76
C GLY A 283 -14.59 -0.46 11.84
N PHE A 284 -14.63 0.70 11.19
CA PHE A 284 -13.55 1.16 10.29
C PHE A 284 -12.26 1.51 11.05
N MET A 285 -12.37 1.99 12.29
CA MET A 285 -11.21 2.18 13.17
C MET A 285 -10.53 0.84 13.48
N LEU A 286 -11.29 -0.22 13.77
CA LEU A 286 -10.75 -1.57 13.98
C LEU A 286 -10.05 -2.10 12.72
N VAL A 287 -10.65 -1.92 11.54
CA VAL A 287 -10.01 -2.29 10.26
C VAL A 287 -8.71 -1.52 10.08
N GLY A 288 -8.69 -0.22 10.38
CA GLY A 288 -7.48 0.61 10.31
C GLY A 288 -6.37 0.11 11.22
N LEU A 289 -6.69 -0.22 12.48
CA LEU A 289 -5.73 -0.84 13.42
C LEU A 289 -5.23 -2.19 12.89
N GLY A 290 -6.11 -3.04 12.35
CA GLY A 290 -5.73 -4.33 11.81
C GLY A 290 -4.77 -4.21 10.62
N ILE A 291 -5.08 -3.35 9.66
CA ILE A 291 -4.23 -3.16 8.46
C ILE A 291 -2.88 -2.51 8.79
N SER A 292 -2.81 -1.70 9.83
CA SER A 292 -1.65 -0.87 10.17
C SER A 292 -0.34 -1.64 10.23
N CYS A 293 -0.33 -2.84 10.78
CA CYS A 293 0.87 -3.64 11.00
C CYS A 293 1.17 -4.63 9.86
N MET A 294 0.25 -4.87 8.91
CA MET A 294 0.39 -5.94 7.92
C MET A 294 1.62 -5.77 7.04
N VAL A 295 1.67 -4.70 6.25
CA VAL A 295 2.76 -4.46 5.30
C VAL A 295 4.11 -4.31 6.00
N PRO A 296 4.28 -3.48 7.04
CA PRO A 296 5.57 -3.36 7.72
C PRO A 296 6.05 -4.67 8.36
N THR A 297 5.14 -5.50 8.91
CA THR A 297 5.53 -6.81 9.46
C THR A 297 6.01 -7.76 8.37
N ILE A 298 5.30 -7.81 7.24
CA ILE A 298 5.66 -8.67 6.11
C ILE A 298 7.06 -8.30 5.59
N TYR A 299 7.34 -7.02 5.39
CA TYR A 299 8.66 -6.55 4.96
C TYR A 299 9.76 -6.85 5.98
N SER A 300 9.50 -6.62 7.26
CA SER A 300 10.43 -6.96 8.33
C SER A 300 10.70 -8.48 8.41
N LEU A 301 9.69 -9.34 8.17
CA LEU A 301 9.87 -10.79 8.10
C LEU A 301 10.68 -11.22 6.88
N VAL A 302 10.51 -10.59 5.72
CA VAL A 302 11.37 -10.82 4.55
C VAL A 302 12.82 -10.50 4.91
N GLY A 303 13.07 -9.32 5.47
CA GLY A 303 14.41 -8.90 5.86
C GLY A 303 15.09 -9.81 6.86
N ALA A 304 14.32 -10.42 7.78
CA ALA A 304 14.83 -11.27 8.85
C ALA A 304 14.97 -12.75 8.47
N LYS A 305 14.10 -13.29 7.62
CA LYS A 305 13.97 -14.74 7.40
C LYS A 305 14.27 -15.20 5.97
N SER A 306 14.20 -14.32 4.96
CA SER A 306 14.46 -14.70 3.58
C SER A 306 15.96 -14.85 3.31
N ARG A 307 16.31 -15.86 2.53
CA ARG A 307 17.65 -16.09 2.00
C ARG A 307 17.84 -15.45 0.63
N THR A 308 16.74 -15.06 -0.01
CA THR A 308 16.73 -14.36 -1.29
C THR A 308 17.21 -12.92 -1.09
N PRO A 309 18.00 -12.36 -2.01
CA PRO A 309 18.38 -10.94 -1.97
C PRO A 309 17.15 -10.04 -1.81
N VAL A 310 17.24 -9.01 -0.96
CA VAL A 310 16.08 -8.23 -0.49
C VAL A 310 15.26 -7.64 -1.65
N GLY A 311 15.93 -7.06 -2.66
CA GLY A 311 15.25 -6.49 -3.83
C GLY A 311 14.42 -7.53 -4.60
N ILE A 312 14.97 -8.73 -4.80
CA ILE A 312 14.30 -9.86 -5.46
C ILE A 312 13.15 -10.38 -4.59
N ALA A 313 13.41 -10.55 -3.29
CA ALA A 313 12.40 -11.03 -2.34
C ALA A 313 11.20 -10.06 -2.28
N LEU A 314 11.44 -8.75 -2.23
CA LEU A 314 10.39 -7.73 -2.29
C LEU A 314 9.67 -7.72 -3.64
N THR A 315 10.36 -7.97 -4.74
CA THR A 315 9.75 -8.12 -6.08
C THR A 315 8.77 -9.28 -6.12
N ILE A 316 9.17 -10.46 -5.63
CA ILE A 316 8.30 -11.65 -5.57
C ILE A 316 7.11 -11.37 -4.65
N LEU A 317 7.37 -10.84 -3.47
CA LEU A 317 6.34 -10.48 -2.49
C LEU A 317 5.33 -9.49 -3.09
N SER A 318 5.82 -8.41 -3.68
CA SER A 318 4.98 -7.36 -4.28
C SER A 318 4.20 -7.87 -5.49
N SER A 319 4.79 -8.77 -6.30
CA SER A 319 4.09 -9.40 -7.43
C SER A 319 2.83 -10.13 -6.97
N ILE A 320 2.92 -10.88 -5.87
CA ILE A 320 1.77 -11.60 -5.31
C ILE A 320 0.80 -10.63 -4.64
N SER A 321 1.31 -9.73 -3.81
CA SER A 321 0.49 -8.83 -3.00
C SER A 321 -0.31 -7.84 -3.85
N PHE A 322 0.29 -7.24 -4.89
CA PHE A 322 -0.38 -6.25 -5.73
C PHE A 322 -1.50 -6.82 -6.61
N ILE A 323 -1.53 -8.14 -6.84
CA ILE A 323 -2.71 -8.79 -7.42
C ILE A 323 -3.96 -8.46 -6.58
N GLY A 324 -3.82 -8.32 -5.26
CA GLY A 324 -4.91 -7.92 -4.38
C GLY A 324 -5.50 -6.55 -4.74
N SER A 325 -4.67 -5.55 -5.00
CA SER A 325 -5.14 -4.21 -5.39
C SER A 325 -5.80 -4.17 -6.78
N LEU A 326 -5.41 -5.08 -7.69
CA LEU A 326 -6.07 -5.24 -9.00
C LEU A 326 -7.41 -5.95 -8.88
N ILE A 327 -7.50 -6.99 -8.04
CA ILE A 327 -8.72 -7.77 -7.84
C ILE A 327 -9.75 -7.01 -7.01
N ALA A 328 -9.34 -6.20 -6.04
CA ALA A 328 -10.24 -5.54 -5.09
C ALA A 328 -11.38 -4.73 -5.76
N PRO A 329 -11.13 -3.82 -6.73
CA PRO A 329 -12.20 -3.09 -7.38
C PRO A 329 -13.18 -3.99 -8.14
N LEU A 330 -12.67 -5.04 -8.77
CA LEU A 330 -13.47 -6.01 -9.53
C LEU A 330 -14.34 -6.86 -8.60
N LEU A 331 -13.75 -7.38 -7.52
CA LEU A 331 -14.44 -8.19 -6.51
C LEU A 331 -15.55 -7.40 -5.84
N ILE A 332 -15.20 -6.21 -5.30
CA ILE A 332 -16.16 -5.37 -4.58
C ILE A 332 -17.24 -4.86 -5.52
N GLY A 333 -16.85 -4.43 -6.72
CA GLY A 333 -17.78 -3.94 -7.73
C GLY A 333 -18.78 -5.01 -8.18
N ALA A 334 -18.31 -6.24 -8.48
CA ALA A 334 -19.16 -7.35 -8.89
C ALA A 334 -20.14 -7.75 -7.77
N ILE A 335 -19.67 -7.91 -6.53
CA ILE A 335 -20.54 -8.28 -5.40
C ILE A 335 -21.54 -7.15 -5.10
N SER A 336 -21.11 -5.90 -5.15
CA SER A 336 -21.98 -4.75 -4.91
C SER A 336 -23.06 -4.58 -5.96
N GLN A 337 -22.79 -4.96 -7.22
CA GLN A 337 -23.78 -4.95 -8.30
C GLN A 337 -24.74 -6.12 -8.21
N ALA A 338 -24.25 -7.33 -7.91
CA ALA A 338 -25.07 -8.54 -7.82
C ALA A 338 -25.99 -8.55 -6.57
N PHE A 339 -25.51 -8.02 -5.46
CA PHE A 339 -26.22 -8.03 -4.19
C PHE A 339 -26.34 -6.59 -3.63
N ASN A 340 -25.35 -6.15 -2.86
CA ASN A 340 -25.16 -4.78 -2.38
C ASN A 340 -23.77 -4.63 -1.73
N MET A 341 -23.39 -3.40 -1.39
CA MET A 341 -22.09 -3.06 -0.79
C MET A 341 -21.87 -3.74 0.59
N LYS A 342 -22.93 -4.01 1.34
CA LYS A 342 -22.89 -4.69 2.64
C LYS A 342 -22.29 -6.10 2.50
N TYR A 343 -22.72 -6.87 1.49
CA TYR A 343 -22.18 -8.21 1.24
C TYR A 343 -20.73 -8.16 0.75
N ALA A 344 -20.38 -7.16 -0.05
CA ALA A 344 -18.97 -6.97 -0.46
C ALA A 344 -18.08 -6.78 0.77
N TYR A 345 -18.51 -6.00 1.76
CA TYR A 345 -17.77 -5.77 3.00
C TYR A 345 -17.69 -7.01 3.89
N ILE A 346 -18.74 -7.85 3.93
CA ILE A 346 -18.68 -9.15 4.61
C ILE A 346 -17.60 -10.03 3.97
N VAL A 347 -17.58 -10.14 2.64
CA VAL A 347 -16.56 -10.94 1.92
C VAL A 347 -15.15 -10.42 2.17
N VAL A 348 -14.95 -9.10 2.12
CA VAL A 348 -13.65 -8.50 2.46
C VAL A 348 -13.28 -8.77 3.92
N GLY A 349 -14.25 -8.71 4.84
CA GLY A 349 -14.04 -9.05 6.25
C GLY A 349 -13.57 -10.50 6.48
N LEU A 350 -14.06 -11.45 5.67
CA LEU A 350 -13.59 -12.85 5.72
C LEU A 350 -12.11 -13.00 5.35
N LEU A 351 -11.53 -12.07 4.60
CA LEU A 351 -10.07 -12.07 4.39
C LEU A 351 -9.30 -11.85 5.70
N GLY A 352 -9.89 -11.12 6.67
CA GLY A 352 -9.35 -11.03 8.03
C GLY A 352 -9.28 -12.40 8.73
N LEU A 353 -10.28 -13.27 8.54
CA LEU A 353 -10.24 -14.65 9.01
C LEU A 353 -9.14 -15.46 8.29
N CYS A 354 -9.02 -15.32 6.98
CA CYS A 354 -7.93 -15.96 6.23
C CYS A 354 -6.55 -15.55 6.75
N ILE A 355 -6.34 -14.26 7.02
CA ILE A 355 -5.11 -13.74 7.63
C ILE A 355 -4.89 -14.38 9.00
N LEU A 356 -5.90 -14.41 9.88
CA LEU A 356 -5.83 -15.00 11.21
C LEU A 356 -5.43 -16.49 11.13
N LEU A 357 -6.03 -17.26 10.24
CA LEU A 357 -5.74 -18.67 10.04
C LEU A 357 -4.31 -18.87 9.50
N MET A 358 -3.91 -18.11 8.48
CA MET A 358 -2.57 -18.20 7.91
C MET A 358 -1.49 -17.86 8.93
N THR A 359 -1.67 -16.79 9.70
CA THR A 359 -0.69 -16.37 10.72
C THR A 359 -0.64 -17.34 11.91
N THR A 360 -1.66 -18.17 12.11
CA THR A 360 -1.70 -19.21 13.13
C THR A 360 -1.02 -20.49 12.66
N PHE A 361 -1.30 -20.94 11.44
CA PHE A 361 -0.89 -22.27 10.98
C PHE A 361 0.37 -22.28 10.13
N CYS A 362 0.67 -21.22 9.35
CA CYS A 362 1.83 -21.19 8.47
C CYS A 362 3.14 -20.98 9.24
N LYS A 363 4.18 -21.75 8.86
CA LYS A 363 5.51 -21.69 9.49
C LYS A 363 6.20 -20.32 9.33
N ALA A 364 5.89 -19.58 8.26
CA ALA A 364 6.46 -18.25 7.99
C ALA A 364 6.28 -17.27 9.17
N PHE A 365 5.19 -17.40 9.92
CA PHE A 365 4.81 -16.48 10.98
C PHE A 365 5.18 -16.96 12.39
N LYS A 366 5.53 -18.24 12.55
CA LYS A 366 5.91 -18.78 13.86
C LYS A 366 7.22 -18.15 14.33
N ASN A 367 7.24 -17.74 15.60
CA ASN A 367 8.48 -17.37 16.27
C ASN A 367 9.32 -18.64 16.43
N ASN A 368 10.53 -18.65 15.91
CA ASN A 368 11.54 -19.65 16.25
C ASN A 368 12.22 -19.21 17.53
#